data_3e36c1fc91352787e2552debdc202c7a
#
_entry.id   3e36c1fc91352787e2552debdc202c7a
#
_cell.length_a   1.000
_cell.length_b   1.000
_cell.length_c   1.000
_cell.angle_alpha   90.00
_cell.angle_beta   90.00
_cell.angle_gamma   90.00
#
_symmetry.space_group_name_H-M   'P 1'
#
loop_
_entity.id
_entity.type
_entity.pdbx_description
1 polymer ?
#
loop_
_entity_poly.entity_id
_entity_poly.type
_entity_poly.pdbx_seq_one_letter_code
_entity_poly.pdbx_strand_id
1 'polypeptide(L)'
;MKITMYGAAICPDCVEAKVILEKHKNLEVDYKNITESTKILKEFLSYRDNDKMFTNVVKEGKIGIPFFILEDGTKTLDIFDYLDIEKPKKAVNSCSIDGSGKC
;
A
#
# COMPACT_ATOMS: atom_id res chain seq x y z
N MET A 1 -7.46 -13.89 7.98
CA MET A 1 -6.09 -13.35 7.93
C MET A 1 -6.12 -11.87 8.23
N LYS A 2 -5.22 -11.42 9.06
CA LYS A 2 -5.08 -10.00 9.38
C LYS A 2 -4.05 -9.34 8.49
N ILE A 3 -4.39 -8.19 7.93
CA ILE A 3 -3.49 -7.43 7.05
C ILE A 3 -3.45 -5.99 7.56
N THR A 4 -2.26 -5.47 7.78
CA THR A 4 -2.08 -4.05 8.05
C THR A 4 -1.78 -3.36 6.72
N MET A 5 -2.55 -2.32 6.40
CA MET A 5 -2.39 -1.59 5.15
C MET A 5 -2.15 -0.11 5.44
N TYR A 6 -1.02 0.39 4.95
CA TYR A 6 -0.74 1.83 4.95
C TYR A 6 -1.12 2.41 3.61
N GLY A 7 -1.93 3.44 3.61
CA GLY A 7 -2.37 4.06 2.38
C GLY A 7 -2.96 5.43 2.60
N ALA A 8 -3.57 5.98 1.57
CA ALA A 8 -4.21 7.29 1.67
C ALA A 8 -5.44 7.34 0.78
N ALA A 9 -6.46 8.08 1.24
CA ALA A 9 -7.69 8.23 0.47
C ALA A 9 -7.47 8.99 -0.84
N ILE A 10 -6.40 9.76 -0.93
CA ILE A 10 -6.04 10.49 -2.14
C ILE A 10 -5.29 9.63 -3.15
N CYS A 11 -4.96 8.40 -2.80
CA CYS A 11 -4.22 7.48 -3.68
C CYS A 11 -5.20 6.52 -4.34
N PRO A 12 -5.37 6.56 -5.67
CA PRO A 12 -6.31 5.67 -6.35
C PRO A 12 -6.00 4.19 -6.15
N ASP A 13 -4.73 3.82 -6.19
CA ASP A 13 -4.32 2.43 -5.98
C ASP A 13 -4.67 1.94 -4.57
N CYS A 14 -4.55 2.82 -3.58
CA CYS A 14 -4.90 2.49 -2.20
C CYS A 14 -6.40 2.26 -2.05
N VAL A 15 -7.20 3.14 -2.63
CA VAL A 15 -8.66 3.03 -2.57
C VAL A 15 -9.12 1.74 -3.23
N GLU A 16 -8.60 1.44 -4.40
CA GLU A 16 -8.96 0.23 -5.14
C GLU A 16 -8.59 -1.04 -4.37
N ALA A 17 -7.37 -1.09 -3.86
CA ALA A 17 -6.92 -2.24 -3.07
C ALA A 17 -7.77 -2.45 -1.83
N LYS A 18 -8.08 -1.36 -1.13
CA LYS A 18 -8.91 -1.43 0.08
C LYS A 18 -10.30 -2.00 -0.22
N VAL A 19 -10.93 -1.52 -1.28
CA VAL A 19 -12.25 -2.00 -1.69
C VAL A 19 -12.23 -3.49 -2.00
N ILE A 20 -11.23 -3.94 -2.73
CA ILE A 20 -11.12 -5.34 -3.11
C ILE A 20 -10.89 -6.23 -1.87
N LEU A 21 -9.99 -5.82 -0.99
CA LEU A 21 -9.70 -6.59 0.21
C LEU A 21 -10.91 -6.66 1.15
N GLU A 22 -11.67 -5.59 1.26
CA GLU A 22 -12.85 -5.56 2.13
C GLU A 22 -13.99 -6.44 1.64
N LYS A 23 -13.99 -6.82 0.38
CA LYS A 23 -14.99 -7.76 -0.15
C LYS A 23 -14.77 -9.20 0.30
N HIS A 24 -13.61 -9.50 0.82
CA HIS A 24 -13.27 -10.86 1.25
C HIS A 24 -13.45 -10.99 2.75
N LYS A 25 -14.46 -11.75 3.16
CA LYS A 25 -14.85 -11.88 4.57
C LYS A 25 -13.81 -12.53 5.46
N ASN A 26 -12.91 -13.32 4.86
CA ASN A 26 -11.83 -13.97 5.60
C ASN A 26 -10.62 -13.07 5.81
N LEU A 27 -10.66 -11.84 5.33
CA LEU A 27 -9.58 -10.87 5.50
C LEU A 27 -10.02 -9.75 6.45
N GLU A 28 -9.16 -9.46 7.41
CA GLU A 28 -9.31 -8.35 8.33
C GLU A 28 -8.26 -7.30 7.98
N VAL A 29 -8.70 -6.15 7.47
CA VAL A 29 -7.79 -5.09 7.06
C VAL A 29 -7.75 -4.01 8.13
N ASP A 30 -6.58 -3.80 8.72
CA ASP A 30 -6.32 -2.67 9.58
C ASP A 30 -5.75 -1.54 8.71
N TYR A 31 -6.63 -0.68 8.26
CA TYR A 31 -6.26 0.40 7.35
C TYR A 31 -5.72 1.60 8.12
N LYS A 32 -4.47 1.95 7.82
CA LYS A 32 -3.80 3.10 8.43
C LYS A 32 -3.59 4.17 7.37
N ASN A 33 -4.38 5.24 7.47
CA ASN A 33 -4.30 6.34 6.52
C ASN A 33 -3.17 7.29 6.94
N ILE A 34 -2.12 7.36 6.11
CA ILE A 34 -0.94 8.16 6.42
C ILE A 34 -1.21 9.66 6.38
N THR A 35 -2.35 10.08 5.82
CA THR A 35 -2.74 11.48 5.78
C THR A 35 -3.66 11.88 6.93
N GLU A 36 -4.05 10.92 7.77
CA GLU A 36 -4.94 11.16 8.89
C GLU A 36 -4.21 11.74 10.10
N SER A 37 -2.98 11.31 10.35
CA SER A 37 -2.20 11.80 11.46
C SER A 37 -0.70 11.73 11.17
N THR A 38 0.05 12.62 11.79
CA THR A 38 1.50 12.62 11.66
C THR A 38 2.13 11.40 12.31
N LYS A 39 1.46 10.82 13.31
CA LYS A 39 1.92 9.60 13.95
C LYS A 39 1.94 8.44 12.95
N ILE A 40 0.86 8.25 12.23
CA ILE A 40 0.77 7.19 11.22
C ILE A 40 1.74 7.45 10.08
N LEU A 41 1.85 8.70 9.65
CA LEU A 41 2.80 9.07 8.59
C LEU A 41 4.24 8.75 8.99
N LYS A 42 4.64 9.10 10.21
CA LYS A 42 5.98 8.80 10.71
C LYS A 42 6.23 7.29 10.81
N GLU A 43 5.23 6.55 11.23
CA GLU A 43 5.30 5.10 11.31
C GLU A 43 5.57 4.50 9.94
N PHE A 44 4.83 4.94 8.92
CA PHE A 44 5.05 4.51 7.55
C PHE A 44 6.45 4.89 7.06
N LEU A 45 6.87 6.13 7.29
CA LEU A 45 8.18 6.60 6.85
C LEU A 45 9.32 5.84 7.50
N SER A 46 9.13 5.35 8.71
CA SER A 46 10.15 4.52 9.37
C SER A 46 10.43 3.24 8.60
N TYR A 47 9.41 2.68 7.95
CA TYR A 47 9.60 1.54 7.05
C TYR A 47 10.21 1.99 5.72
N ARG A 48 9.63 3.00 5.09
CA ARG A 48 10.03 3.47 3.77
C ARG A 48 11.50 3.89 3.72
N ASP A 49 11.95 4.61 4.74
CA ASP A 49 13.29 5.19 4.75
C ASP A 49 14.37 4.20 5.20
N ASN A 50 14.00 3.09 5.83
CA ASN A 50 14.97 2.17 6.42
C ASN A 50 14.90 0.75 5.87
N ASP A 51 13.80 0.33 5.26
CA ASP A 51 13.67 -1.03 4.77
C ASP A 51 14.16 -1.11 3.32
N LYS A 52 14.98 -2.12 3.05
CA LYS A 52 15.58 -2.33 1.72
C LYS A 52 14.55 -2.51 0.61
N MET A 53 13.37 -3.01 0.91
CA MET A 53 12.33 -3.18 -0.09
C MET A 53 11.87 -1.86 -0.72
N PHE A 54 12.11 -0.75 -0.04
CA PHE A 54 11.75 0.57 -0.54
C PHE A 54 12.87 1.28 -1.29
N THR A 55 14.02 0.64 -1.49
CA THR A 55 15.17 1.29 -2.14
C THR A 55 14.79 1.87 -3.51
N ASN A 56 14.14 1.08 -4.36
CA ASN A 56 13.74 1.55 -5.67
C ASN A 56 12.61 2.58 -5.61
N VAL A 57 11.72 2.45 -4.63
CA VAL A 57 10.64 3.41 -4.41
C VAL A 57 11.20 4.79 -4.13
N VAL A 58 12.16 4.87 -3.21
CA VAL A 58 12.82 6.12 -2.86
C VAL A 58 13.58 6.69 -4.05
N LYS A 59 14.33 5.84 -4.74
CA LYS A 59 15.12 6.24 -5.89
C LYS A 59 14.26 6.80 -7.01
N GLU A 60 13.10 6.24 -7.23
CA GLU A 60 12.18 6.67 -8.28
C GLU A 60 11.25 7.82 -7.85
N GLY A 61 11.39 8.30 -6.63
CA GLY A 61 10.57 9.40 -6.11
C GLY A 61 9.13 9.02 -5.85
N LYS A 62 8.86 7.75 -5.59
CA LYS A 62 7.50 7.27 -5.28
C LYS A 62 7.27 7.29 -3.77
N ILE A 63 6.00 7.34 -3.39
CA ILE A 63 5.63 7.30 -1.97
C ILE A 63 5.78 5.91 -1.40
N GLY A 64 5.33 4.89 -2.13
CA GLY A 64 5.40 3.51 -1.69
C GLY A 64 4.13 3.02 -1.02
N ILE A 65 2.99 3.55 -1.42
CA ILE A 65 1.69 3.10 -0.95
C ILE A 65 0.89 2.55 -2.14
N PRO A 66 -0.01 1.59 -1.90
CA PRO A 66 -0.28 0.93 -0.63
C PRO A 66 0.86 0.02 -0.19
N PHE A 67 1.12 -0.01 1.11
CA PHE A 67 2.12 -0.88 1.73
C PHE A 67 1.41 -1.81 2.71
N PHE A 68 1.74 -3.09 2.66
CA PHE A 68 1.04 -4.10 3.43
C PHE A 68 1.98 -4.89 4.34
N ILE A 69 1.51 -5.21 5.53
CA ILE A 69 2.18 -6.13 6.43
C ILE A 69 1.20 -7.26 6.73
N LEU A 70 1.59 -8.47 6.39
CA LEU A 70 0.77 -9.64 6.61
C LEU A 70 0.84 -10.09 8.08
N GLU A 71 -0.08 -10.96 8.43
CA GLU A 71 -0.21 -11.48 9.81
C GLU A 71 1.08 -12.10 10.32
N ASP A 72 1.86 -12.74 9.44
CA ASP A 72 3.12 -13.37 9.80
C ASP A 72 4.32 -12.42 9.79
N GLY A 73 4.08 -11.13 9.54
CA GLY A 73 5.13 -10.12 9.48
C GLY A 73 5.70 -9.87 8.10
N THR A 74 5.24 -10.59 7.09
CA THR A 74 5.69 -10.39 5.71
C THR A 74 5.26 -9.01 5.22
N LYS A 75 6.21 -8.25 4.66
CA LYS A 75 5.96 -6.92 4.11
C LYS A 75 5.94 -6.98 2.60
N THR A 76 5.00 -6.29 1.98
CA THR A 76 4.89 -6.26 0.52
C THR A 76 4.26 -4.98 0.03
N LEU A 77 4.61 -4.59 -1.18
CA LEU A 77 3.95 -3.51 -1.90
C LEU A 77 2.86 -4.05 -2.84
N ASP A 78 2.79 -5.37 -3.02
CA ASP A 78 1.80 -6.01 -3.88
C ASP A 78 1.16 -7.18 -3.14
N ILE A 79 0.07 -6.88 -2.44
CA ILE A 79 -0.64 -7.88 -1.63
C ILE A 79 -1.24 -8.98 -2.49
N PHE A 80 -1.56 -8.70 -3.75
CA PHE A 80 -2.21 -9.66 -4.62
C PHE A 80 -1.28 -10.79 -5.05
N ASP A 81 0.03 -10.63 -4.87
CA ASP A 81 0.99 -11.71 -5.08
C ASP A 81 0.93 -12.77 -3.97
N TYR A 82 0.36 -12.41 -2.82
CA TYR A 82 0.30 -13.26 -1.64
C TYR A 82 -1.09 -13.82 -1.38
N LEU A 83 -2.10 -13.31 -2.07
CA LEU A 83 -3.48 -13.71 -1.87
C LEU A 83 -4.03 -14.31 -3.17
N ASP A 84 -4.87 -15.32 -3.02
CA ASP A 84 -5.56 -15.92 -4.16
C ASP A 84 -6.76 -15.06 -4.55
N ILE A 85 -6.46 -13.84 -5.00
CA ILE A 85 -7.45 -12.83 -5.38
C ILE A 85 -7.02 -12.24 -6.72
N GLU A 86 -7.99 -12.03 -7.60
CA GLU A 86 -7.71 -11.42 -8.89
C GLU A 86 -7.16 -10.00 -8.71
N LYS A 87 -6.03 -9.74 -9.36
CA LYS A 87 -5.40 -8.44 -9.34
C LYS A 87 -6.22 -7.44 -10.14
N PRO A 88 -6.49 -6.24 -9.60
CA PRO A 88 -7.27 -5.25 -10.34
C PRO A 88 -6.51 -4.75 -11.55
N LYS A 89 -7.26 -4.40 -12.60
CA LYS A 89 -6.67 -3.74 -13.75
C LYS A 89 -6.32 -2.33 -13.35
N LYS A 90 -5.08 -1.92 -13.61
CA LYS A 90 -4.65 -0.59 -13.26
C LYS A 90 -5.23 0.45 -14.20
N ALA A 91 -5.83 1.45 -13.63
CA ALA A 91 -6.13 2.66 -14.37
C ALA A 91 -4.83 3.38 -14.68
N VAL A 92 -4.85 4.21 -15.70
CA VAL A 92 -3.64 4.86 -16.21
C VAL A 92 -3.26 6.03 -15.34
N ASN A 93 -3.72 6.37 -14.31
CA ASN A 93 -3.30 7.50 -13.52
C ASN A 93 -2.74 7.07 -12.22
N SER A 94 -2.03 7.89 -11.62
CA SER A 94 -1.57 7.54 -10.33
C SER A 94 -0.78 8.59 -9.67
N CYS A 95 -0.17 8.19 -8.61
CA CYS A 95 0.57 9.00 -7.69
C CYS A 95 2.01 9.25 -8.13
N SER A 96 2.32 8.99 -9.36
CA SER A 96 3.68 9.16 -9.86
C SER A 96 3.89 10.58 -10.37
N ILE A 97 5.03 11.16 -10.05
CA ILE A 97 5.37 12.51 -10.48
C ILE A 97 5.47 12.62 -11.99
N ASP A 98 5.91 11.58 -12.65
CA ASP A 98 6.09 11.56 -14.09
C ASP A 98 4.87 11.08 -14.86
N GLY A 99 3.79 10.82 -14.18
CA GLY A 99 2.58 10.33 -14.80
C GLY A 99 2.63 8.86 -15.20
N SER A 100 3.59 8.10 -14.69
CA SER A 100 3.71 6.68 -15.02
C SER A 100 2.64 5.82 -14.38
N GLY A 101 1.89 6.36 -13.48
CA GLY A 101 0.75 5.69 -12.97
C GLY A 101 0.97 4.85 -11.72
N LYS A 102 1.99 5.10 -10.92
CA LYS A 102 2.26 4.33 -9.69
C LYS A 102 2.57 5.22 -8.50
N CYS A 103 2.00 4.85 -7.37
CA CYS A 103 2.30 5.55 -6.12
C CYS A 103 3.60 5.12 -5.47
#